data_84a0774c67de134a7b17b2f5a4b498c8
#
_entry.id   84a0774c67de134a7b17b2f5a4b498c8
#
_cell.length_a   1.000
_cell.length_b   1.000
_cell.length_c   1.000
_cell.angle_alpha   90.00
_cell.angle_beta   90.00
_cell.angle_gamma   90.00
#
_symmetry.space_group_name_H-M   'P 1'
#
loop_
_entity.id
_entity.type
_entity.pdbx_description
1 polymer ?
#
loop_
_entity_poly.entity_id
_entity_poly.type
_entity_poly.pdbx_seq_one_letter_code
_entity_poly.pdbx_strand_id
1 'polypeptide(L)'
;MDGGFEVIVSGHRKGTGSSRETAAQCERWSGIRIVIAASFAPIHERNNINLGQLMGDHSMLQRLQDGEIITLSEFTRKFDPVTRLIVENGGILPFARKLKAGEIELPAVSIEQCPMTMAEKMISNKLLGLGGQRGYVRPGDAVLAQVD
;
A
#
# COMPACT_ATOMS: atom_id res chain seq x y z
N MET A 1 20.90 -15.41 10.56
CA MET A 1 21.15 -15.62 9.12
C MET A 1 21.70 -14.29 8.57
N ASP A 2 22.98 -14.20 8.43
CA ASP A 2 23.62 -12.92 8.05
C ASP A 2 24.03 -12.92 6.58
N GLY A 3 23.12 -13.35 5.70
CA GLY A 3 23.38 -13.41 4.27
C GLY A 3 23.41 -12.05 3.56
N GLY A 4 22.94 -10.98 4.23
CA GLY A 4 22.90 -9.63 3.66
C GLY A 4 22.00 -9.47 2.42
N PHE A 5 21.07 -10.41 2.19
CA PHE A 5 20.16 -10.32 1.06
C PHE A 5 19.01 -9.35 1.37
N GLU A 6 18.74 -8.44 0.44
CA GLU A 6 17.64 -7.47 0.56
C GLU A 6 16.54 -7.68 -0.46
N VAL A 7 16.73 -8.55 -1.44
CA VAL A 7 15.78 -8.82 -2.54
C VAL A 7 15.47 -10.31 -2.62
N ILE A 8 14.18 -10.64 -2.72
CA ILE A 8 13.71 -11.98 -3.08
C ILE A 8 13.13 -11.93 -4.48
N VAL A 9 13.57 -12.85 -5.33
CA VAL A 9 13.02 -13.07 -6.66
C VAL A 9 12.24 -14.37 -6.68
N SER A 10 10.99 -14.30 -7.09
CA SER A 10 10.09 -15.45 -7.26
C SER A 10 9.65 -15.58 -8.71
N GLY A 11 9.12 -16.75 -9.06
CA GLY A 11 8.62 -17.02 -10.41
C GLY A 11 7.28 -16.35 -10.72
N HIS A 12 6.32 -17.14 -11.23
CA HIS A 12 5.06 -16.61 -11.78
C HIS A 12 4.15 -15.96 -10.72
N ARG A 13 3.98 -16.59 -9.56
CA ARG A 13 3.06 -16.09 -8.55
C ARG A 13 3.59 -16.34 -7.14
N LYS A 14 3.78 -15.26 -6.40
CA LYS A 14 4.23 -15.32 -5.02
C LYS A 14 3.06 -15.26 -4.04
N GLY A 15 3.19 -15.98 -2.91
CA GLY A 15 2.22 -15.96 -1.85
C GLY A 15 1.00 -16.87 -2.06
N THR A 16 1.16 -17.97 -2.83
CA THR A 16 0.07 -18.92 -3.16
C THR A 16 -0.24 -19.94 -2.07
N GLY A 17 0.49 -19.93 -0.98
CA GLY A 17 0.23 -20.81 0.17
C GLY A 17 -0.93 -20.33 1.05
N SER A 18 -0.85 -20.54 2.37
CA SER A 18 -1.88 -20.13 3.34
C SER A 18 -2.06 -18.62 3.46
N SER A 19 -1.19 -17.82 2.84
CA SER A 19 -1.24 -16.36 2.77
C SER A 19 -1.36 -15.67 4.14
N ARG A 20 -0.78 -16.29 5.18
CA ARG A 20 -0.73 -15.69 6.51
C ARG A 20 0.16 -14.46 6.50
N GLU A 21 -0.18 -13.46 7.30
CA GLU A 21 0.63 -12.24 7.47
C GLU A 21 2.07 -12.58 7.88
N THR A 22 2.26 -13.61 8.69
CA THR A 22 3.57 -14.12 9.10
C THR A 22 4.48 -14.47 7.94
N ALA A 23 3.96 -14.87 6.78
CA ALA A 23 4.77 -15.16 5.60
C ALA A 23 5.50 -13.91 5.10
N ALA A 24 4.79 -12.79 4.97
CA ALA A 24 5.38 -11.51 4.59
C ALA A 24 6.26 -10.93 5.72
N GLN A 25 5.84 -11.10 6.98
CA GLN A 25 6.62 -10.68 8.15
C GLN A 25 7.98 -11.37 8.23
N CYS A 26 8.04 -12.68 8.00
CA CYS A 26 9.30 -13.43 7.99
C CYS A 26 10.28 -12.86 6.96
N GLU A 27 9.82 -12.55 5.77
CA GLU A 27 10.64 -11.93 4.73
C GLU A 27 11.13 -10.54 5.18
N ARG A 28 10.23 -9.70 5.65
CA ARG A 28 10.55 -8.34 6.09
C ARG A 28 11.56 -8.33 7.24
N TRP A 29 11.37 -9.20 8.23
CA TRP A 29 12.25 -9.27 9.41
C TRP A 29 13.57 -9.99 9.14
N SER A 30 13.65 -10.78 8.06
CA SER A 30 14.92 -11.33 7.57
C SER A 30 15.76 -10.31 6.79
N GLY A 31 15.31 -9.06 6.69
CA GLY A 31 16.03 -7.98 6.00
C GLY A 31 15.61 -7.75 4.55
N ILE A 32 14.64 -8.52 4.04
CA ILE A 32 14.16 -8.36 2.67
C ILE A 32 13.35 -7.07 2.54
N ARG A 33 13.75 -6.22 1.61
CA ARG A 33 13.11 -4.93 1.32
C ARG A 33 12.28 -4.96 0.04
N ILE A 34 12.73 -5.72 -0.95
CA ILE A 34 12.11 -5.79 -2.27
C ILE A 34 11.75 -7.24 -2.58
N VAL A 35 10.53 -7.44 -3.04
CA VAL A 35 10.02 -8.73 -3.48
C VAL A 35 9.64 -8.64 -4.95
N ILE A 36 10.21 -9.51 -5.79
CA ILE A 36 9.98 -9.52 -7.23
C ILE A 36 9.30 -10.80 -7.64
N ALA A 37 8.21 -10.67 -8.39
CA ALA A 37 7.47 -11.79 -8.98
C ALA A 37 6.65 -11.29 -10.19
N ALA A 38 6.27 -12.19 -11.10
CA ALA A 38 5.36 -11.82 -12.19
C ALA A 38 3.97 -11.41 -11.68
N SER A 39 3.53 -11.98 -10.56
CA SER A 39 2.29 -11.62 -9.88
C SER A 39 2.33 -11.99 -8.40
N PHE A 40 1.39 -11.43 -7.63
CA PHE A 40 1.23 -11.71 -6.20
C PHE A 40 -0.17 -12.24 -5.92
N ALA A 41 -0.29 -13.17 -4.96
CA ALA A 41 -1.59 -13.55 -4.44
C ALA A 41 -2.19 -12.37 -3.66
N PRO A 42 -3.51 -12.07 -3.79
CA PRO A 42 -4.09 -10.83 -3.26
C PRO A 42 -3.88 -10.61 -1.76
N ILE A 43 -3.99 -11.66 -0.96
CA ILE A 43 -3.77 -11.57 0.50
C ILE A 43 -2.29 -11.28 0.80
N HIS A 44 -1.36 -11.94 0.10
CA HIS A 44 0.07 -11.72 0.29
C HIS A 44 0.48 -10.30 -0.16
N GLU A 45 -0.08 -9.82 -1.27
CA GLU A 45 0.11 -8.45 -1.73
C GLU A 45 -0.35 -7.44 -0.67
N ARG A 46 -1.53 -7.64 -0.08
CA ARG A 46 -2.06 -6.78 0.98
C ARG A 46 -1.17 -6.81 2.23
N ASN A 47 -0.67 -7.98 2.61
CA ASN A 47 0.24 -8.11 3.75
C ASN A 47 1.57 -7.37 3.50
N ASN A 48 2.12 -7.45 2.28
CA ASN A 48 3.31 -6.69 1.89
C ASN A 48 3.08 -5.18 1.96
N ILE A 49 1.93 -4.70 1.47
CA ILE A 49 1.52 -3.29 1.57
C ILE A 49 1.48 -2.85 3.04
N ASN A 50 0.84 -3.64 3.90
CA ASN A 50 0.73 -3.33 5.34
C ASN A 50 2.09 -3.27 6.05
N LEU A 51 3.09 -4.00 5.55
CA LEU A 51 4.46 -4.01 6.06
C LEU A 51 5.39 -2.99 5.38
N GLY A 52 4.90 -2.27 4.37
CA GLY A 52 5.70 -1.33 3.59
C GLY A 52 6.80 -2.03 2.77
N GLN A 53 6.55 -3.26 2.33
CA GLN A 53 7.49 -4.02 1.51
C GLN A 53 7.27 -3.68 0.04
N LEU A 54 8.36 -3.38 -0.67
CA LEU A 54 8.30 -3.01 -2.08
C LEU A 54 8.07 -4.24 -2.95
N MET A 55 7.15 -4.14 -3.90
CA MET A 55 6.82 -5.22 -4.83
C MET A 55 7.07 -4.79 -6.27
N GLY A 56 7.92 -5.54 -6.95
CA GLY A 56 8.28 -5.32 -8.35
C GLY A 56 7.94 -6.53 -9.22
N ASP A 57 8.04 -6.35 -10.51
CA ASP A 57 7.95 -7.39 -11.53
C ASP A 57 9.32 -7.74 -12.14
N HIS A 58 9.34 -8.69 -13.05
CA HIS A 58 10.58 -9.12 -13.69
C HIS A 58 11.18 -8.06 -14.63
N SER A 59 10.41 -7.08 -15.09
CA SER A 59 10.95 -5.96 -15.88
C SER A 59 11.79 -5.03 -15.01
N MET A 60 11.33 -4.80 -13.77
CA MET A 60 12.11 -4.05 -12.77
C MET A 60 13.38 -4.81 -12.38
N LEU A 61 13.31 -6.16 -12.28
CA LEU A 61 14.50 -6.97 -12.00
C LEU A 61 15.57 -6.77 -13.09
N GLN A 62 15.18 -6.81 -14.36
CA GLN A 62 16.11 -6.61 -15.47
C GLN A 62 16.79 -5.23 -15.39
N ARG A 63 16.00 -4.17 -15.16
CA ARG A 63 16.53 -2.81 -14.99
C ARG A 63 17.50 -2.70 -13.81
N LEU A 64 17.21 -3.36 -12.69
CA LEU A 64 18.13 -3.42 -11.54
C LEU A 64 19.43 -4.15 -11.88
N GLN A 65 19.36 -5.24 -12.66
CA GLN A 65 20.54 -5.98 -13.13
C GLN A 65 21.39 -5.16 -14.10
N ASP A 66 20.74 -4.31 -14.90
CA ASP A 66 21.40 -3.37 -15.82
C ASP A 66 21.99 -2.14 -15.09
N GLY A 67 21.84 -2.07 -13.75
CA GLY A 67 22.37 -1.00 -12.92
C GLY A 67 21.53 0.28 -12.90
N GLU A 68 20.29 0.22 -13.35
CA GLU A 68 19.39 1.36 -13.28
C GLU A 68 18.93 1.65 -11.84
N ILE A 69 18.76 2.92 -11.55
CA ILE A 69 18.16 3.38 -10.28
C ILE A 69 16.63 3.41 -10.46
N ILE A 70 15.92 2.60 -9.67
CA ILE A 70 14.45 2.61 -9.63
C ILE A 70 14.00 3.43 -8.43
N THR A 71 13.16 4.42 -8.67
CA THR A 71 12.65 5.29 -7.60
C THR A 71 11.53 4.61 -6.79
N LEU A 72 11.34 5.03 -5.55
CA LEU A 72 10.26 4.53 -4.69
C LEU A 72 8.88 4.73 -5.34
N SER A 73 8.68 5.85 -6.03
CA SER A 73 7.44 6.17 -6.73
C SER A 73 7.12 5.23 -7.89
N GLU A 74 8.13 4.62 -8.51
CA GLU A 74 7.90 3.61 -9.55
C GLU A 74 7.30 2.32 -8.97
N PHE A 75 7.75 1.88 -7.79
CA PHE A 75 7.19 0.72 -7.09
C PHE A 75 5.73 0.95 -6.65
N THR A 76 5.38 2.19 -6.35
CA THR A 76 4.06 2.54 -5.81
C THR A 76 3.08 3.08 -6.86
N ARG A 77 3.53 3.30 -8.11
CA ARG A 77 2.74 3.92 -9.19
C ARG A 77 1.40 3.23 -9.47
N LYS A 78 1.34 1.91 -9.31
CA LYS A 78 0.12 1.12 -9.55
C LYS A 78 -0.94 1.24 -8.44
N PHE A 79 -0.57 1.77 -7.28
CA PHE A 79 -1.44 1.84 -6.11
C PHE A 79 -2.27 3.13 -6.11
N ASP A 80 -3.43 3.05 -5.48
CA ASP A 80 -4.22 4.22 -5.15
C ASP A 80 -3.47 5.16 -4.18
N PRO A 81 -3.88 6.44 -4.08
CA PRO A 81 -3.13 7.42 -3.29
C PRO A 81 -2.95 7.05 -1.82
N VAL A 82 -3.93 6.43 -1.18
CA VAL A 82 -3.84 6.03 0.24
C VAL A 82 -2.89 4.85 0.39
N THR A 83 -3.02 3.82 -0.44
CA THR A 83 -2.11 2.66 -0.44
C THR A 83 -0.68 3.08 -0.72
N ARG A 84 -0.47 4.02 -1.63
CA ARG A 84 0.85 4.61 -1.90
C ARG A 84 1.46 5.22 -0.65
N LEU A 85 0.71 6.08 0.05
CA LEU A 85 1.17 6.69 1.30
C LEU A 85 1.53 5.63 2.37
N ILE A 86 0.76 4.54 2.47
CA ILE A 86 1.06 3.46 3.40
C ILE A 86 2.43 2.84 3.08
N VAL A 87 2.68 2.46 1.82
CA VAL A 87 3.93 1.81 1.41
C VAL A 87 5.12 2.77 1.56
N GLU A 88 4.99 4.01 1.09
CA GLU A 88 6.05 5.02 1.12
C GLU A 88 6.44 5.44 2.55
N ASN A 89 5.52 5.29 3.50
CA ASN A 89 5.79 5.53 4.92
C ASN A 89 6.23 4.29 5.70
N GLY A 90 6.53 3.19 5.02
CA GLY A 90 7.08 1.99 5.64
C GLY A 90 6.03 1.05 6.25
N GLY A 91 4.79 1.14 5.80
CA GLY A 91 3.69 0.27 6.18
C GLY A 91 2.62 0.96 7.05
N ILE A 92 1.57 0.20 7.36
CA ILE A 92 0.35 0.76 7.98
C ILE A 92 0.59 1.36 9.38
N LEU A 93 1.45 0.74 10.19
CA LEU A 93 1.71 1.23 11.56
C LEU A 93 2.51 2.53 11.59
N PRO A 94 3.65 2.66 10.86
CA PRO A 94 4.34 3.95 10.74
C PRO A 94 3.46 5.03 10.10
N PHE A 95 2.71 4.69 9.05
CA PHE A 95 1.75 5.60 8.43
C PHE A 95 0.72 6.12 9.44
N ALA A 96 0.08 5.23 10.24
CA ALA A 96 -0.91 5.63 11.22
C ALA A 96 -0.33 6.53 12.33
N ARG A 97 0.92 6.29 12.75
CA ARG A 97 1.62 7.15 13.73
C ARG A 97 1.85 8.55 13.18
N LYS A 98 2.36 8.65 11.94
CA LYS A 98 2.62 9.93 11.28
C LYS A 98 1.34 10.70 10.99
N LEU A 99 0.27 10.00 10.57
CA LEU A 99 -1.04 10.59 10.38
C LEU A 99 -1.58 11.19 11.69
N LYS A 100 -1.47 10.44 12.80
CA LYS A 100 -1.87 10.92 14.13
C LYS A 100 -1.03 12.11 14.61
N ALA A 101 0.24 12.14 14.23
CA ALA A 101 1.15 13.28 14.53
C ALA A 101 0.91 14.50 13.63
N GLY A 102 0.06 14.40 12.60
CA GLY A 102 -0.16 15.48 11.63
C GLY A 102 0.97 15.67 10.63
N GLU A 103 1.87 14.70 10.50
CA GLU A 103 3.01 14.74 9.58
C GLU A 103 2.63 14.34 8.14
N ILE A 104 1.46 13.74 7.96
CA ILE A 104 0.94 13.30 6.66
C ILE A 104 -0.44 13.89 6.46
N GLU A 105 -0.63 14.49 5.30
CA GLU A 105 -1.96 14.91 4.83
C GLU A 105 -2.60 13.80 4.00
N LEU A 106 -3.88 13.56 4.26
CA LEU A 106 -4.65 12.61 3.46
C LEU A 106 -4.97 13.19 2.08
N PRO A 107 -5.12 12.33 1.05
CA PRO A 107 -5.58 12.77 -0.24
C PRO A 107 -6.91 13.52 -0.13
N ALA A 108 -7.05 14.59 -0.90
CA ALA A 108 -8.27 15.39 -0.89
C ALA A 108 -9.46 14.54 -1.37
N VAL A 109 -10.52 14.55 -0.58
CA VAL A 109 -11.82 13.95 -0.95
C VAL A 109 -12.65 15.00 -1.66
N SER A 110 -13.41 14.58 -2.67
CA SER A 110 -14.31 15.50 -3.40
C SER A 110 -15.33 16.12 -2.44
N ILE A 111 -15.48 17.44 -2.51
CA ILE A 111 -16.54 18.18 -1.83
C ILE A 111 -17.68 18.50 -2.80
N GLU A 112 -17.52 18.17 -4.09
CA GLU A 112 -18.54 18.37 -5.10
C GLU A 112 -19.71 17.43 -4.92
N GLN A 113 -20.91 18.00 -4.77
CA GLN A 113 -22.13 17.24 -4.54
C GLN A 113 -22.44 16.29 -5.72
N CYS A 114 -22.64 15.02 -5.40
CA CYS A 114 -23.05 14.02 -6.37
C CYS A 114 -24.11 13.08 -5.78
N PRO A 115 -24.91 12.43 -6.63
CA PRO A 115 -25.79 11.34 -6.19
C PRO A 115 -24.96 10.21 -5.58
N MET A 116 -25.38 9.70 -4.44
CA MET A 116 -24.69 8.63 -3.72
C MET A 116 -25.67 7.50 -3.36
N THR A 117 -25.19 6.28 -3.47
CA THR A 117 -25.86 5.09 -2.93
C THR A 117 -25.91 5.15 -1.39
N MET A 118 -26.62 4.23 -0.76
CA MET A 118 -26.68 4.14 0.69
C MET A 118 -25.28 3.89 1.31
N ALA A 119 -24.50 2.98 0.71
CA ALA A 119 -23.16 2.67 1.18
C ALA A 119 -22.22 3.90 1.09
N GLU A 120 -22.24 4.60 -0.04
CA GLU A 120 -21.44 5.83 -0.21
C GLU A 120 -21.84 6.91 0.77
N LYS A 121 -23.13 7.07 1.11
CA LYS A 121 -23.59 8.00 2.13
C LYS A 121 -23.07 7.63 3.53
N MET A 122 -23.06 6.33 3.87
CA MET A 122 -22.54 5.85 5.14
C MET A 122 -21.03 6.14 5.25
N ILE A 123 -20.26 5.85 4.20
CA ILE A 123 -18.81 6.16 4.15
C ILE A 123 -18.59 7.66 4.22
N SER A 124 -19.33 8.44 3.43
CA SER A 124 -19.24 9.92 3.38
C SER A 124 -19.38 10.57 4.76
N ASN A 125 -20.27 10.04 5.62
CA ASN A 125 -20.50 10.56 6.97
C ASN A 125 -19.36 10.23 7.96
N LYS A 126 -18.45 9.35 7.59
CA LYS A 126 -17.34 8.87 8.45
C LYS A 126 -15.96 9.25 7.93
N LEU A 127 -15.89 10.06 6.87
CA LEU A 127 -14.62 10.45 6.25
C LEU A 127 -13.72 11.21 7.23
N LEU A 128 -12.44 10.88 7.20
CA LEU A 128 -11.40 11.60 7.93
C LEU A 128 -10.75 12.67 7.03
N GLY A 129 -10.19 13.72 7.65
CA GLY A 129 -9.42 14.73 6.96
C GLY A 129 -10.21 15.89 6.36
N LEU A 130 -11.53 15.96 6.58
CA LEU A 130 -12.39 16.99 5.99
C LEU A 130 -12.60 18.25 6.85
N GLY A 131 -12.01 18.33 8.06
CA GLY A 131 -12.14 19.50 8.91
C GLY A 131 -13.59 19.90 9.26
N GLY A 132 -14.52 18.93 9.27
CA GLY A 132 -15.94 19.14 9.53
C GLY A 132 -16.78 19.42 8.27
N GLN A 133 -16.19 19.45 7.09
CA GLN A 133 -16.91 19.53 5.82
C GLN A 133 -17.45 18.16 5.40
N ARG A 134 -18.53 18.17 4.62
CA ARG A 134 -19.09 16.94 4.04
C ARG A 134 -18.34 16.56 2.77
N GLY A 135 -17.75 15.37 2.74
CA GLY A 135 -17.19 14.80 1.52
C GLY A 135 -18.20 13.97 0.75
N TYR A 136 -17.96 13.79 -0.54
CA TYR A 136 -18.74 12.93 -1.41
C TYR A 136 -17.85 11.84 -1.97
N VAL A 137 -18.30 10.59 -1.91
CA VAL A 137 -17.55 9.40 -2.29
C VAL A 137 -18.13 8.81 -3.57
N ARG A 138 -17.27 8.39 -4.46
CA ARG A 138 -17.62 7.74 -5.73
C ARG A 138 -16.94 6.36 -5.84
N PRO A 139 -17.47 5.44 -6.66
CA PRO A 139 -16.76 4.20 -6.93
C PRO A 139 -15.35 4.44 -7.46
N GLY A 140 -14.36 3.79 -6.86
CA GLY A 140 -12.94 3.97 -7.18
C GLY A 140 -12.17 4.95 -6.29
N ASP A 141 -12.88 5.74 -5.47
CA ASP A 141 -12.20 6.63 -4.50
C ASP A 141 -11.56 5.80 -3.38
N ALA A 142 -10.30 6.15 -3.07
CA ALA A 142 -9.60 5.60 -1.92
C ALA A 142 -9.67 6.60 -0.77
N VAL A 143 -10.32 6.23 0.31
CA VAL A 143 -10.61 7.11 1.43
C VAL A 143 -10.32 6.45 2.77
N LEU A 144 -10.07 7.25 3.80
CA LEU A 144 -10.04 6.81 5.18
C LEU A 144 -11.33 7.23 5.88
N ALA A 145 -11.95 6.28 6.55
CA ALA A 145 -13.18 6.50 7.30
C ALA A 145 -13.02 5.98 8.74
N GLN A 146 -13.66 6.68 9.67
CA GLN A 146 -13.73 6.22 11.06
C GLN A 146 -14.69 5.03 11.14
N VAL A 147 -14.28 4.00 11.86
CA VAL A 147 -15.11 2.84 12.21
C VAL A 147 -15.44 2.94 13.69
N ASP A 148 -16.72 2.77 14.02
CA ASP A 148 -17.23 2.76 15.40
C ASP A 148 -16.97 1.41 16.06
#